data_746456aba80ed98e55de0119b475edb1
#
_entry.id   746456aba80ed98e55de0119b475edb1
#
_cell.length_a   1.000
_cell.length_b   1.000
_cell.length_c   1.000
_cell.angle_alpha   90.00
_cell.angle_beta   90.00
_cell.angle_gamma   90.00
#
_symmetry.space_group_name_H-M   'P 1'
#
loop_
_entity.id
_entity.type
_entity.pdbx_description
1 polymer ?
#
loop_
_entity_poly.entity_id
_entity_poly.type
_entity_poly.pdbx_seq_one_letter_code
_entity_poly.pdbx_strand_id
1 'polypeptide(L)'
;MALSGGLPGCGRGFRAVGSHRRFYQGVSVRAHYTFWPKRLPHAITPPATSLWDNLETSARRYPDKAALVFFGTVLTYADLLQKAERLAQCLRGLGVKKGDRVVLCMQNCPQLVIAHFAILRANAVVVPVNPMNRAEELKHYITDPDARIAITTADLAAELARASDALDAKDRLSHLITTQFADAFDSDVVGDDAPPAAWSQWLLGRHRPPAMLGGQVLEWSQALAAGGELPALEVGPADLALLPYTSGTTGLPKGCMHPHSSIMHNAVASGMWGNGSAENVVLVVVPMFHITGMVSIMHTSIRAGATMVVMPRWDRDLAGRLISRWKVTHWTNIPTMVIDLLASPHFASYNLSSLVYIGGGGAAMPQAVAQRLLEQFGLRYIEGYGLTETAAPSHSNPPDAPKQQCLGIPFMGTDARVIDPDTLQEMPVGEAGEIIMHGPEVFNGYWKRPDATAAAFIEIDGKRFFRSGDLGRVDEDGYFFLTDRLKRMINASGFKVWPAEVEALMYRHPAIQEACVISTPDSYRGESVKAVVVLRSTHKDLVTEQGIVDWCRENMAVYKVPRVVQFVDALPKSGAGKVMWRTLQEAEGT
;
A
#
# COMPACT_ATOMS: atom_id res chain seq x y z
N MET A 1 30.91 43.23 70.44
CA MET A 1 31.44 41.93 70.87
C MET A 1 31.21 40.94 69.68
N ALA A 2 32.34 40.54 69.14
CA ALA A 2 32.38 39.59 68.04
C ALA A 2 32.23 38.15 68.54
N LEU A 3 31.56 37.30 67.79
CA LEU A 3 31.82 35.87 67.81
C LEU A 3 31.69 35.31 66.38
N SER A 4 32.84 34.95 65.90
CA SER A 4 33.10 34.21 64.70
C SER A 4 32.68 32.74 64.84
N GLY A 5 32.02 32.17 63.89
CA GLY A 5 31.75 30.73 63.78
C GLY A 5 31.88 30.29 62.33
N GLY A 6 33.06 29.78 61.97
CA GLY A 6 33.34 29.23 60.66
C GLY A 6 32.62 27.87 60.42
N LEU A 7 32.05 27.67 59.26
CA LEU A 7 31.56 26.38 58.78
C LEU A 7 32.66 25.73 57.92
N PRO A 8 32.87 24.41 58.02
CA PRO A 8 33.90 23.71 57.25
C PRO A 8 33.45 23.47 55.81
N GLY A 9 34.29 23.75 54.84
CA GLY A 9 34.17 23.50 53.46
C GLY A 9 34.04 21.99 53.12
N CYS A 10 32.95 21.60 52.51
CA CYS A 10 32.76 20.28 51.89
C CYS A 10 33.01 20.39 50.39
N GLY A 11 34.27 20.31 50.01
CA GLY A 11 34.69 20.15 48.62
C GLY A 11 34.33 18.75 48.14
N ARG A 12 33.20 18.59 47.48
CA ARG A 12 32.94 17.42 46.62
C ARG A 12 33.11 17.88 45.20
N GLY A 13 34.24 17.46 44.60
CA GLY A 13 34.52 17.61 43.19
C GLY A 13 33.40 16.95 42.35
N PHE A 14 32.78 17.73 41.54
CA PHE A 14 32.00 17.22 40.42
C PHE A 14 32.98 16.50 39.48
N ARG A 15 33.05 15.17 39.59
CA ARG A 15 33.59 14.36 38.51
C ARG A 15 32.66 14.56 37.31
N ALA A 16 33.16 15.19 36.27
CA ALA A 16 32.56 15.20 34.96
C ALA A 16 32.27 13.75 34.58
N VAL A 17 30.98 13.43 34.47
CA VAL A 17 30.53 12.16 33.90
C VAL A 17 30.96 12.16 32.45
N GLY A 18 32.02 11.38 32.20
CA GLY A 18 32.63 11.23 30.90
C GLY A 18 31.60 10.77 29.87
N SER A 19 31.50 11.53 28.83
CA SER A 19 31.23 11.17 27.45
C SER A 19 30.20 10.06 27.19
N HIS A 20 28.97 10.45 26.98
CA HIS A 20 28.00 9.70 26.13
C HIS A 20 28.44 9.63 24.65
N ARG A 21 29.74 9.70 24.35
CA ARG A 21 30.30 9.60 22.99
C ARG A 21 30.67 8.18 22.56
N ARG A 22 30.34 7.14 23.32
CA ARG A 22 30.72 5.76 22.96
C ARG A 22 29.66 4.92 22.26
N PHE A 23 28.47 5.45 21.93
CA PHE A 23 27.44 4.68 21.23
C PHE A 23 27.37 4.93 19.71
N TYR A 24 28.23 5.79 19.15
CA TYR A 24 28.22 6.11 17.71
C TYR A 24 29.53 5.77 16.97
N GLN A 25 30.44 5.01 17.55
CA GLN A 25 31.60 4.52 16.81
C GLN A 25 31.19 3.27 16.02
N GLY A 26 30.87 3.45 14.71
CA GLY A 26 30.57 2.35 13.78
C GLY A 26 29.42 2.58 12.82
N VAL A 27 28.59 3.62 13.00
CA VAL A 27 27.57 3.97 12.01
C VAL A 27 28.22 4.86 10.95
N SER A 28 28.53 4.30 9.78
CA SER A 28 28.82 5.09 8.59
C SER A 28 27.69 6.12 8.44
N VAL A 29 28.01 7.41 8.42
CA VAL A 29 27.01 8.46 8.16
C VAL A 29 26.51 8.24 6.74
N ARG A 30 25.31 7.70 6.61
CA ARG A 30 24.72 7.44 5.30
C ARG A 30 24.39 8.77 4.63
N ALA A 31 24.74 8.91 3.36
CA ALA A 31 24.61 10.16 2.60
C ALA A 31 23.20 10.78 2.68
N HIS A 32 22.16 9.94 2.67
CA HIS A 32 20.76 10.37 2.72
C HIS A 32 20.38 11.20 3.97
N TYR A 33 21.15 11.12 5.08
CA TYR A 33 20.88 11.95 6.25
C TYR A 33 21.12 13.45 6.01
N THR A 34 21.85 13.81 4.96
CA THR A 34 22.00 15.21 4.51
C THR A 34 20.67 15.78 4.03
N PHE A 35 19.81 14.93 3.44
CA PHE A 35 18.50 15.31 2.90
C PHE A 35 17.34 14.92 3.82
N TRP A 36 17.65 14.39 4.99
CA TRP A 36 16.63 14.01 5.98
C TRP A 36 15.84 15.23 6.44
N PRO A 37 14.49 15.14 6.51
CA PRO A 37 13.67 16.25 7.00
C PRO A 37 14.10 16.66 8.42
N LYS A 38 14.60 17.89 8.59
CA LYS A 38 15.21 18.37 9.85
C LYS A 38 14.31 18.26 11.07
N ARG A 39 13.00 18.27 10.88
CA ARG A 39 11.96 18.13 11.92
C ARG A 39 11.73 16.69 12.38
N LEU A 40 12.32 15.70 11.72
CA LEU A 40 12.05 14.29 11.96
C LEU A 40 13.25 13.56 12.55
N PRO A 41 13.04 12.67 13.53
CA PRO A 41 14.08 11.76 14.00
C PRO A 41 14.39 10.70 12.95
N HIS A 42 15.60 10.15 12.96
CA HIS A 42 16.00 9.07 12.04
C HIS A 42 15.32 7.72 12.37
N ALA A 43 14.90 7.54 13.61
CA ALA A 43 14.15 6.38 14.07
C ALA A 43 13.12 6.81 15.11
N ILE A 44 12.09 6.01 15.27
CA ILE A 44 10.99 6.26 16.22
C ILE A 44 10.79 5.04 17.12
N THR A 45 10.25 5.29 18.30
CA THR A 45 9.68 4.27 19.16
C THR A 45 8.15 4.40 19.07
N PRO A 46 7.45 3.57 18.27
CA PRO A 46 6.00 3.64 18.18
C PRO A 46 5.36 3.18 19.49
N PRO A 47 4.10 3.54 19.76
CA PRO A 47 3.37 3.02 20.91
C PRO A 47 3.40 1.50 20.95
N ALA A 48 3.71 0.93 22.11
CA ALA A 48 3.72 -0.52 22.35
C ALA A 48 2.31 -1.03 22.69
N THR A 49 1.33 -0.67 21.85
CA THR A 49 -0.10 -1.00 22.02
C THR A 49 -0.63 -1.73 20.78
N SER A 50 -1.88 -2.15 20.83
CA SER A 50 -2.58 -2.70 19.68
C SER A 50 -2.97 -1.59 18.69
N LEU A 51 -3.31 -1.95 17.47
CA LEU A 51 -3.81 -0.99 16.47
C LEU A 51 -5.22 -0.47 16.81
N TRP A 52 -5.98 -1.22 17.61
CA TRP A 52 -7.27 -0.77 18.14
C TRP A 52 -7.15 0.51 18.98
N ASP A 53 -6.10 0.61 19.79
CA ASP A 53 -5.85 1.76 20.66
C ASP A 53 -5.78 3.09 19.88
N ASN A 54 -5.42 3.07 18.61
CA ASN A 54 -5.42 4.27 17.76
C ASN A 54 -6.86 4.80 17.56
N LEU A 55 -7.81 3.93 17.26
CA LEU A 55 -9.22 4.32 17.11
C LEU A 55 -9.83 4.77 18.43
N GLU A 56 -9.62 3.99 19.48
CA GLU A 56 -10.14 4.31 20.82
C GLU A 56 -9.60 5.66 21.33
N THR A 57 -8.31 5.91 21.12
CA THR A 57 -7.67 7.17 21.50
C THR A 57 -8.22 8.35 20.70
N SER A 58 -8.37 8.21 19.38
CA SER A 58 -8.91 9.27 18.54
C SER A 58 -10.40 9.55 18.83
N ALA A 59 -11.19 8.51 19.08
CA ALA A 59 -12.59 8.67 19.48
C ALA A 59 -12.75 9.37 20.83
N ARG A 60 -11.87 9.10 21.79
CA ARG A 60 -11.85 9.84 23.08
C ARG A 60 -11.44 11.30 22.93
N ARG A 61 -10.50 11.61 22.02
CA ARG A 61 -10.00 12.97 21.79
C ARG A 61 -10.97 13.81 20.98
N TYR A 62 -11.62 13.21 19.99
CA TYR A 62 -12.41 13.89 18.96
C TYR A 62 -13.76 13.19 18.70
N PRO A 63 -14.61 12.96 19.72
CA PRO A 63 -15.80 12.11 19.58
C PRO A 63 -16.74 12.58 18.47
N ASP A 64 -17.00 13.88 18.38
CA ASP A 64 -17.97 14.48 17.46
C ASP A 64 -17.38 14.86 16.11
N LYS A 65 -16.06 14.65 15.94
CA LYS A 65 -15.38 14.97 14.69
C LYS A 65 -15.68 13.91 13.63
N ALA A 66 -15.83 14.35 12.37
CA ALA A 66 -15.95 13.45 11.24
C ALA A 66 -14.71 12.55 11.13
N ALA A 67 -14.90 11.23 11.26
CA ALA A 67 -13.89 10.22 10.98
C ALA A 67 -13.93 9.85 9.49
N LEU A 68 -15.13 9.62 8.96
CA LEU A 68 -15.38 9.21 7.60
C LEU A 68 -16.47 10.08 6.97
N VAL A 69 -16.27 10.39 5.70
CA VAL A 69 -17.28 10.99 4.82
C VAL A 69 -17.45 10.09 3.62
N PHE A 70 -18.68 9.69 3.32
CA PHE A 70 -19.00 8.83 2.19
C PHE A 70 -20.27 9.37 1.50
N PHE A 71 -20.10 9.90 0.31
CA PHE A 71 -21.18 10.59 -0.43
C PHE A 71 -21.98 11.56 0.47
N GLY A 72 -21.27 12.48 1.12
CA GLY A 72 -21.85 13.49 1.99
C GLY A 72 -22.29 13.01 3.38
N THR A 73 -22.52 11.72 3.58
CA THR A 73 -22.84 11.16 4.88
C THR A 73 -21.60 11.12 5.77
N VAL A 74 -21.74 11.70 6.97
CA VAL A 74 -20.67 11.81 7.96
C VAL A 74 -20.85 10.72 9.01
N LEU A 75 -19.76 9.97 9.28
CA LEU A 75 -19.61 9.09 10.43
C LEU A 75 -18.60 9.71 11.38
N THR A 76 -19.01 10.01 12.61
CA THR A 76 -18.11 10.57 13.63
C THR A 76 -17.16 9.51 14.19
N TYR A 77 -16.10 9.94 14.90
CA TYR A 77 -15.22 9.02 15.61
C TYR A 77 -15.96 8.22 16.69
N ALA A 78 -16.92 8.84 17.39
CA ALA A 78 -17.77 8.14 18.37
C ALA A 78 -18.64 7.07 17.71
N ASP A 79 -19.27 7.37 16.57
CA ASP A 79 -20.05 6.40 15.80
C ASP A 79 -19.21 5.25 15.28
N LEU A 80 -18.01 5.56 14.75
CA LEU A 80 -17.08 4.56 14.25
C LEU A 80 -16.65 3.60 15.35
N LEU A 81 -16.27 4.14 16.53
CA LEU A 81 -15.91 3.34 17.71
C LEU A 81 -17.07 2.43 18.10
N GLN A 82 -18.27 3.00 18.31
CA GLN A 82 -19.45 2.26 18.75
C GLN A 82 -19.81 1.14 17.77
N LYS A 83 -19.82 1.41 16.47
CA LYS A 83 -20.13 0.40 15.45
C LYS A 83 -19.09 -0.71 15.40
N ALA A 84 -17.80 -0.37 15.53
CA ALA A 84 -16.71 -1.34 15.57
C ALA A 84 -16.81 -2.23 16.82
N GLU A 85 -17.14 -1.68 17.99
CA GLU A 85 -17.37 -2.45 19.22
C GLU A 85 -18.56 -3.40 19.11
N ARG A 86 -19.68 -2.93 18.56
CA ARG A 86 -20.87 -3.78 18.34
C ARG A 86 -20.58 -4.96 17.41
N LEU A 87 -19.84 -4.70 16.32
CA LEU A 87 -19.45 -5.78 15.42
C LEU A 87 -18.42 -6.73 16.07
N ALA A 88 -17.52 -6.23 16.92
CA ALA A 88 -16.62 -7.08 17.71
C ALA A 88 -17.36 -7.98 18.70
N GLN A 89 -18.42 -7.47 19.34
CA GLN A 89 -19.32 -8.27 20.19
C GLN A 89 -20.00 -9.40 19.40
N CYS A 90 -20.49 -9.07 18.18
CA CYS A 90 -21.05 -10.07 17.28
C CYS A 90 -20.01 -11.15 16.93
N LEU A 91 -18.80 -10.76 16.49
CA LEU A 91 -17.72 -11.70 16.14
C LEU A 91 -17.40 -12.62 17.34
N ARG A 92 -17.35 -12.08 18.54
CA ARG A 92 -17.16 -12.87 19.76
C ARG A 92 -18.30 -13.86 19.98
N GLY A 93 -19.53 -13.43 19.79
CA GLY A 93 -20.74 -14.28 19.88
C GLY A 93 -20.73 -15.41 18.84
N LEU A 94 -20.13 -15.19 17.66
CA LEU A 94 -19.94 -16.20 16.63
C LEU A 94 -18.73 -17.12 16.90
N GLY A 95 -18.07 -16.97 18.04
CA GLY A 95 -16.99 -17.84 18.49
C GLY A 95 -15.58 -17.44 18.06
N VAL A 96 -15.39 -16.22 17.55
CA VAL A 96 -14.05 -15.71 17.23
C VAL A 96 -13.20 -15.61 18.49
N LYS A 97 -11.98 -16.13 18.41
CA LYS A 97 -10.98 -16.15 19.48
C LYS A 97 -9.76 -15.34 19.09
N LYS A 98 -8.90 -15.05 20.06
CA LYS A 98 -7.60 -14.41 19.83
C LYS A 98 -6.82 -15.17 18.76
N GLY A 99 -6.35 -14.42 17.77
CA GLY A 99 -5.54 -14.94 16.67
C GLY A 99 -6.32 -15.62 15.54
N ASP A 100 -7.65 -15.75 15.62
CA ASP A 100 -8.45 -16.22 14.50
C ASP A 100 -8.39 -15.24 13.33
N ARG A 101 -8.42 -15.76 12.12
CA ARG A 101 -8.35 -14.98 10.88
C ARG A 101 -9.75 -14.76 10.34
N VAL A 102 -10.08 -13.49 10.09
CA VAL A 102 -11.36 -13.10 9.50
C VAL A 102 -11.11 -12.47 8.13
N VAL A 103 -11.72 -13.04 7.11
CA VAL A 103 -11.64 -12.52 5.73
C VAL A 103 -12.43 -11.21 5.64
N LEU A 104 -11.80 -10.17 5.12
CA LEU A 104 -12.41 -8.88 4.83
C LEU A 104 -12.29 -8.59 3.33
N CYS A 105 -13.41 -8.76 2.60
CA CYS A 105 -13.46 -8.65 1.13
C CYS A 105 -14.46 -7.55 0.73
N MET A 106 -13.98 -6.31 0.64
CA MET A 106 -14.79 -5.13 0.29
C MET A 106 -13.99 -4.12 -0.49
N GLN A 107 -14.69 -3.31 -1.29
CA GLN A 107 -14.15 -2.05 -1.77
C GLN A 107 -14.19 -0.99 -0.66
N ASN A 108 -13.53 0.15 -0.90
CA ASN A 108 -13.51 1.25 0.06
C ASN A 108 -14.94 1.69 0.42
N CYS A 109 -15.29 1.62 1.67
CA CYS A 109 -16.55 2.08 2.23
C CYS A 109 -16.41 2.23 3.77
N PRO A 110 -17.31 2.94 4.44
CA PRO A 110 -17.30 3.03 5.90
C PRO A 110 -17.34 1.68 6.61
N GLN A 111 -18.09 0.74 6.06
CA GLN A 111 -18.24 -0.61 6.63
C GLN A 111 -16.93 -1.39 6.61
N LEU A 112 -16.05 -1.17 5.62
CA LEU A 112 -14.71 -1.77 5.60
C LEU A 112 -13.91 -1.31 6.83
N VAL A 113 -13.91 -0.01 7.13
CA VAL A 113 -13.17 0.56 8.26
C VAL A 113 -13.75 0.04 9.58
N ILE A 114 -15.09 0.03 9.72
CA ILE A 114 -15.77 -0.54 10.89
C ILE A 114 -15.37 -2.00 11.08
N ALA A 115 -15.47 -2.83 10.02
CA ALA A 115 -15.15 -4.26 10.08
C ALA A 115 -13.67 -4.50 10.41
N HIS A 116 -12.76 -3.73 9.80
CA HIS A 116 -11.33 -3.82 10.08
C HIS A 116 -11.02 -3.63 11.57
N PHE A 117 -11.53 -2.55 12.16
CA PHE A 117 -11.29 -2.26 13.57
C PHE A 117 -12.09 -3.20 14.50
N ALA A 118 -13.24 -3.69 14.08
CA ALA A 118 -14.00 -4.71 14.82
C ALA A 118 -13.25 -6.05 14.92
N ILE A 119 -12.62 -6.49 13.84
CA ILE A 119 -11.78 -7.70 13.83
C ILE A 119 -10.61 -7.53 14.81
N LEU A 120 -9.91 -6.41 14.75
CA LEU A 120 -8.81 -6.10 15.68
C LEU A 120 -9.31 -6.05 17.14
N ARG A 121 -10.49 -5.45 17.37
CA ARG A 121 -11.10 -5.35 18.71
C ARG A 121 -11.53 -6.71 19.26
N ALA A 122 -11.88 -7.63 18.38
CA ALA A 122 -12.17 -9.02 18.73
C ALA A 122 -10.91 -9.87 18.99
N ASN A 123 -9.72 -9.25 19.03
CA ASN A 123 -8.40 -9.89 19.14
C ASN A 123 -8.07 -10.81 17.95
N ALA A 124 -8.71 -10.60 16.81
CA ALA A 124 -8.56 -11.42 15.61
C ALA A 124 -7.63 -10.74 14.57
N VAL A 125 -7.27 -11.50 13.57
CA VAL A 125 -6.36 -11.10 12.48
C VAL A 125 -7.17 -10.73 11.24
N VAL A 126 -6.94 -9.56 10.69
CA VAL A 126 -7.57 -9.14 9.43
C VAL A 126 -6.90 -9.82 8.24
N VAL A 127 -7.69 -10.50 7.42
CA VAL A 127 -7.26 -11.04 6.12
C VAL A 127 -7.90 -10.20 5.01
N PRO A 128 -7.23 -9.14 4.55
CA PRO A 128 -7.76 -8.29 3.49
C PRO A 128 -7.68 -9.02 2.15
N VAL A 129 -8.78 -9.02 1.42
CA VAL A 129 -8.89 -9.72 0.13
C VAL A 129 -9.37 -8.76 -0.95
N ASN A 130 -8.75 -8.85 -2.12
CA ASN A 130 -9.14 -8.06 -3.28
C ASN A 130 -10.59 -8.44 -3.71
N PRO A 131 -11.53 -7.49 -3.71
CA PRO A 131 -12.93 -7.74 -4.07
C PRO A 131 -13.16 -8.10 -5.55
N MET A 132 -12.12 -8.03 -6.38
CA MET A 132 -12.17 -8.47 -7.77
C MET A 132 -11.91 -9.97 -7.94
N ASN A 133 -11.46 -10.67 -6.89
CA ASN A 133 -11.22 -12.10 -6.92
C ASN A 133 -12.53 -12.87 -7.14
N ARG A 134 -12.44 -13.95 -7.91
CA ARG A 134 -13.55 -14.85 -8.20
C ARG A 134 -13.55 -16.06 -7.27
N ALA A 135 -14.63 -16.83 -7.29
CA ALA A 135 -14.82 -17.95 -6.38
C ALA A 135 -13.63 -18.92 -6.32
N GLU A 136 -13.01 -19.25 -7.47
CA GLU A 136 -11.83 -20.12 -7.49
C GLU A 136 -10.62 -19.56 -6.74
N GLU A 137 -10.36 -18.26 -6.90
CA GLU A 137 -9.28 -17.59 -6.20
C GLU A 137 -9.60 -17.44 -4.71
N LEU A 138 -10.85 -17.14 -4.37
CA LEU A 138 -11.31 -16.94 -3.00
C LEU A 138 -11.18 -18.19 -2.13
N LYS A 139 -11.23 -19.41 -2.70
CA LYS A 139 -10.97 -20.65 -1.98
C LYS A 139 -9.64 -20.60 -1.22
N HIS A 140 -8.58 -20.11 -1.89
CA HIS A 140 -7.27 -19.99 -1.28
C HIS A 140 -7.26 -19.05 -0.07
N TYR A 141 -7.94 -17.90 -0.16
CA TYR A 141 -8.03 -16.93 0.94
C TYR A 141 -8.92 -17.37 2.11
N ILE A 142 -9.71 -18.44 1.93
CA ILE A 142 -10.48 -19.08 3.00
C ILE A 142 -9.62 -20.18 3.64
N THR A 143 -9.01 -21.06 2.84
CA THR A 143 -8.34 -22.28 3.33
C THR A 143 -6.94 -22.02 3.91
N ASP A 144 -6.12 -21.19 3.24
CA ASP A 144 -4.74 -20.96 3.67
C ASP A 144 -4.65 -20.30 5.06
N PRO A 145 -5.47 -19.26 5.36
CA PRO A 145 -5.50 -18.67 6.71
C PRO A 145 -6.38 -19.46 7.71
N ASP A 146 -7.00 -20.57 7.34
CA ASP A 146 -8.02 -21.28 8.12
C ASP A 146 -9.17 -20.36 8.56
N ALA A 147 -9.65 -19.49 7.69
CA ALA A 147 -10.70 -18.53 8.01
C ALA A 147 -12.06 -19.24 8.11
N ARG A 148 -12.81 -18.93 9.18
CA ARG A 148 -14.18 -19.47 9.40
C ARG A 148 -15.23 -18.42 9.23
N ILE A 149 -14.87 -17.15 9.23
CA ILE A 149 -15.77 -16.00 9.09
C ILE A 149 -15.25 -15.10 7.98
N ALA A 150 -16.17 -14.60 7.17
CA ALA A 150 -15.89 -13.56 6.19
C ALA A 150 -16.88 -12.40 6.34
N ILE A 151 -16.40 -11.18 6.04
CA ILE A 151 -17.21 -9.96 6.01
C ILE A 151 -17.07 -9.35 4.63
N THR A 152 -18.20 -9.02 3.97
CA THR A 152 -18.19 -8.55 2.58
C THR A 152 -19.36 -7.64 2.28
N THR A 153 -19.31 -6.94 1.13
CA THR A 153 -20.49 -6.28 0.58
C THR A 153 -21.39 -7.29 -0.14
N ALA A 154 -22.69 -7.03 -0.13
CA ALA A 154 -23.69 -7.99 -0.60
C ALA A 154 -23.60 -8.31 -2.10
N ASP A 155 -23.07 -7.40 -2.90
CA ASP A 155 -22.77 -7.63 -4.34
C ASP A 155 -21.67 -8.69 -4.57
N LEU A 156 -20.79 -8.90 -3.59
CA LEU A 156 -19.72 -9.89 -3.63
C LEU A 156 -20.04 -11.18 -2.86
N ALA A 157 -21.10 -11.18 -2.07
CA ALA A 157 -21.43 -12.28 -1.17
C ALA A 157 -21.63 -13.62 -1.90
N ALA A 158 -22.21 -13.60 -3.09
CA ALA A 158 -22.42 -14.81 -3.90
C ALA A 158 -21.11 -15.46 -4.35
N GLU A 159 -20.06 -14.69 -4.61
CA GLU A 159 -18.73 -15.23 -4.96
C GLU A 159 -18.09 -15.94 -3.75
N LEU A 160 -18.16 -15.32 -2.56
CA LEU A 160 -17.66 -15.94 -1.33
C LEU A 160 -18.44 -17.18 -0.91
N ALA A 161 -19.78 -17.17 -1.05
CA ALA A 161 -20.60 -18.33 -0.79
C ALA A 161 -20.24 -19.50 -1.71
N ARG A 162 -20.13 -19.25 -3.02
CA ARG A 162 -19.70 -20.28 -4.00
C ARG A 162 -18.30 -20.82 -3.69
N ALA A 163 -17.37 -19.94 -3.34
CA ALA A 163 -16.03 -20.36 -2.94
C ALA A 163 -16.07 -21.29 -1.72
N SER A 164 -16.82 -20.91 -0.67
CA SER A 164 -16.98 -21.69 0.54
C SER A 164 -17.67 -23.04 0.27
N ASP A 165 -18.77 -23.03 -0.49
CA ASP A 165 -19.57 -24.23 -0.76
C ASP A 165 -18.81 -25.29 -1.56
N ALA A 166 -17.83 -24.87 -2.36
CA ALA A 166 -16.96 -25.74 -3.14
C ALA A 166 -15.81 -26.37 -2.32
N LEU A 167 -15.65 -25.99 -1.05
CA LEU A 167 -14.64 -26.54 -0.14
C LEU A 167 -15.17 -27.75 0.62
N ASP A 168 -14.26 -28.55 1.19
CA ASP A 168 -14.59 -29.60 2.15
C ASP A 168 -15.30 -28.98 3.37
N ALA A 169 -16.23 -29.71 3.97
CA ALA A 169 -17.07 -29.20 5.08
C ALA A 169 -16.26 -28.64 6.26
N LYS A 170 -15.08 -29.19 6.53
CA LYS A 170 -14.17 -28.73 7.59
C LYS A 170 -13.53 -27.35 7.28
N ASP A 171 -13.42 -26.99 6.02
CA ASP A 171 -12.72 -25.78 5.55
C ASP A 171 -13.68 -24.65 5.16
N ARG A 172 -15.01 -24.93 5.15
CA ARG A 172 -16.05 -23.94 4.81
C ARG A 172 -16.13 -22.82 5.84
N LEU A 173 -16.56 -21.65 5.37
CA LEU A 173 -16.97 -20.57 6.26
C LEU A 173 -18.19 -21.00 7.09
N SER A 174 -18.14 -20.77 8.39
CA SER A 174 -19.30 -20.95 9.28
C SER A 174 -20.25 -19.76 9.21
N HIS A 175 -19.72 -18.56 8.96
CA HIS A 175 -20.52 -17.33 8.87
C HIS A 175 -20.01 -16.38 7.78
N LEU A 176 -20.96 -15.75 7.13
CA LEU A 176 -20.73 -14.66 6.18
C LEU A 176 -21.55 -13.44 6.63
N ILE A 177 -20.86 -12.35 6.99
CA ILE A 177 -21.54 -11.09 7.33
C ILE A 177 -21.58 -10.22 6.07
N THR A 178 -22.77 -9.76 5.69
CA THR A 178 -22.97 -8.99 4.46
C THR A 178 -23.52 -7.59 4.73
N THR A 179 -22.99 -6.58 4.06
CA THR A 179 -23.45 -5.19 4.14
C THR A 179 -23.81 -4.65 2.76
N GLN A 180 -24.69 -3.67 2.68
CA GLN A 180 -25.05 -2.96 1.45
C GLN A 180 -24.32 -1.61 1.41
N PHE A 181 -23.89 -1.16 0.23
CA PHE A 181 -23.36 0.21 0.10
C PHE A 181 -24.42 1.25 0.49
N ALA A 182 -25.67 1.00 0.08
CA ALA A 182 -26.81 1.86 0.36
C ALA A 182 -27.10 2.06 1.86
N ASP A 183 -26.50 1.27 2.77
CA ASP A 183 -26.64 1.46 4.22
C ASP A 183 -25.63 2.48 4.78
N ALA A 184 -24.71 2.98 3.95
CA ALA A 184 -23.61 3.85 4.37
C ALA A 184 -23.79 5.32 3.99
N PHE A 185 -24.77 5.66 3.17
CA PHE A 185 -25.01 7.03 2.74
C PHE A 185 -26.49 7.28 2.42
N ASP A 186 -26.88 8.56 2.39
CA ASP A 186 -28.22 8.97 2.01
C ASP A 186 -28.41 8.78 0.50
N SER A 187 -29.45 8.03 0.09
CA SER A 187 -29.77 7.78 -1.32
C SER A 187 -30.15 9.04 -2.10
N ASP A 188 -30.63 10.08 -1.37
CA ASP A 188 -31.11 11.32 -1.97
C ASP A 188 -29.99 12.38 -2.07
N VAL A 189 -28.73 12.00 -1.85
CA VAL A 189 -27.57 12.87 -1.97
C VAL A 189 -27.46 13.50 -3.36
N VAL A 190 -27.27 14.81 -3.40
CA VAL A 190 -27.15 15.61 -4.62
C VAL A 190 -25.90 16.51 -4.61
N GLY A 191 -25.61 17.14 -5.74
CA GLY A 191 -24.50 18.08 -5.86
C GLY A 191 -23.13 17.42 -5.87
N ASP A 192 -22.15 18.06 -5.22
CA ASP A 192 -20.74 17.65 -5.27
C ASP A 192 -20.47 16.31 -4.59
N ASP A 193 -21.31 15.91 -3.65
CA ASP A 193 -21.20 14.65 -2.92
C ASP A 193 -21.89 13.49 -3.65
N ALA A 194 -22.70 13.74 -4.69
CA ALA A 194 -23.42 12.71 -5.40
C ALA A 194 -22.47 11.75 -6.15
N PRO A 195 -22.73 10.43 -6.06
CA PRO A 195 -21.97 9.46 -6.85
C PRO A 195 -22.18 9.67 -8.35
N PRO A 196 -21.24 9.23 -9.20
CA PRO A 196 -21.46 9.19 -10.64
C PRO A 196 -22.72 8.43 -11.00
N ALA A 197 -23.53 8.92 -11.93
CA ALA A 197 -24.78 8.30 -12.33
C ALA A 197 -24.62 6.82 -12.76
N ALA A 198 -23.48 6.49 -13.39
CA ALA A 198 -23.14 5.12 -13.78
C ALA A 198 -22.97 4.16 -12.60
N TRP A 199 -22.77 4.67 -11.37
CA TRP A 199 -22.62 3.86 -10.16
C TRP A 199 -23.94 3.66 -9.40
N SER A 200 -25.00 4.41 -9.72
CA SER A 200 -26.26 4.41 -8.96
C SER A 200 -26.87 3.03 -8.82
N GLN A 201 -26.95 2.25 -9.91
CA GLN A 201 -27.48 0.90 -9.86
C GLN A 201 -26.66 -0.03 -8.95
N TRP A 202 -25.34 0.10 -8.96
CA TRP A 202 -24.45 -0.68 -8.12
C TRP A 202 -24.52 -0.26 -6.65
N LEU A 203 -24.43 1.03 -6.35
CA LEU A 203 -24.38 1.56 -4.98
C LEU A 203 -25.72 1.46 -4.25
N LEU A 204 -26.83 1.72 -4.97
CA LEU A 204 -28.20 1.69 -4.40
C LEU A 204 -28.87 0.32 -4.56
N GLY A 205 -28.27 -0.59 -5.33
CA GLY A 205 -28.78 -1.94 -5.51
C GLY A 205 -28.85 -2.69 -4.19
N ARG A 206 -30.03 -3.35 -3.95
CA ARG A 206 -30.23 -4.23 -2.81
C ARG A 206 -30.06 -5.68 -3.23
N HIS A 207 -29.02 -6.33 -2.73
CA HIS A 207 -28.73 -7.73 -3.00
C HIS A 207 -29.23 -8.61 -1.86
N ARG A 208 -29.92 -9.68 -2.20
CA ARG A 208 -30.34 -10.68 -1.21
C ARG A 208 -29.12 -11.50 -0.77
N PRO A 209 -29.00 -11.79 0.55
CA PRO A 209 -27.97 -12.69 1.03
C PRO A 209 -28.04 -14.05 0.31
N PRO A 210 -26.94 -14.63 -0.14
CA PRO A 210 -26.90 -15.96 -0.72
C PRO A 210 -27.17 -17.03 0.36
N ALA A 211 -27.62 -18.21 -0.04
CA ALA A 211 -27.57 -19.38 0.82
C ALA A 211 -26.12 -19.93 0.86
N MET A 212 -25.75 -20.57 1.97
CA MET A 212 -24.46 -21.23 2.14
C MET A 212 -24.63 -22.66 2.67
N LEU A 213 -23.83 -23.59 2.17
CA LEU A 213 -23.81 -24.96 2.65
C LEU A 213 -23.11 -25.07 4.03
N GLY A 214 -23.91 -25.40 5.06
CA GLY A 214 -23.36 -25.59 6.42
C GLY A 214 -22.89 -24.31 7.12
N GLY A 215 -23.21 -23.14 6.56
CA GLY A 215 -22.89 -21.84 7.14
C GLY A 215 -24.15 -20.97 7.29
N GLN A 216 -23.99 -19.84 7.97
CA GLN A 216 -25.04 -18.84 8.15
C GLN A 216 -24.63 -17.51 7.51
N VAL A 217 -25.59 -16.81 6.92
CA VAL A 217 -25.40 -15.45 6.41
C VAL A 217 -26.13 -14.49 7.35
N LEU A 218 -25.40 -13.51 7.88
CA LEU A 218 -25.94 -12.44 8.71
C LEU A 218 -25.93 -11.14 7.93
N GLU A 219 -27.01 -10.40 8.00
CA GLU A 219 -27.05 -9.03 7.51
C GLU A 219 -26.36 -8.07 8.50
N TRP A 220 -25.80 -6.99 7.98
CA TRP A 220 -25.06 -5.99 8.75
C TRP A 220 -25.85 -5.44 9.95
N SER A 221 -27.13 -5.14 9.74
CA SER A 221 -28.00 -4.66 10.80
C SER A 221 -28.16 -5.68 11.93
N GLN A 222 -28.31 -6.96 11.61
CA GLN A 222 -28.37 -8.06 12.58
C GLN A 222 -27.03 -8.19 13.32
N ALA A 223 -25.89 -8.10 12.60
CA ALA A 223 -24.57 -8.17 13.22
C ALA A 223 -24.33 -7.02 14.20
N LEU A 224 -24.74 -5.80 13.86
CA LEU A 224 -24.61 -4.64 14.75
C LEU A 224 -25.63 -4.65 15.93
N ALA A 225 -26.74 -5.35 15.77
CA ALA A 225 -27.77 -5.49 16.82
C ALA A 225 -27.55 -6.70 17.73
N ALA A 226 -26.63 -7.61 17.38
CA ALA A 226 -26.46 -8.88 18.09
C ALA A 226 -26.16 -8.74 19.58
N GLY A 227 -25.56 -7.62 20.00
CA GLY A 227 -25.18 -7.39 21.40
C GLY A 227 -24.19 -8.42 21.92
N GLY A 228 -23.98 -8.43 23.23
CA GLY A 228 -23.08 -9.37 23.89
C GLY A 228 -21.96 -8.67 24.66
N GLU A 229 -21.09 -9.46 25.25
CA GLU A 229 -19.95 -8.96 26.00
C GLU A 229 -18.83 -8.53 25.03
N LEU A 230 -18.30 -7.34 25.26
CA LEU A 230 -17.11 -6.90 24.55
C LEU A 230 -15.88 -7.64 25.12
N PRO A 231 -15.12 -8.40 24.30
CA PRO A 231 -14.01 -9.18 24.83
C PRO A 231 -12.95 -8.27 25.46
N ALA A 232 -12.23 -8.74 26.47
CA ALA A 232 -11.04 -8.06 26.95
C ALA A 232 -10.02 -7.92 25.80
N LEU A 233 -9.29 -6.82 25.75
CA LEU A 233 -8.21 -6.64 24.77
C LEU A 233 -6.99 -7.41 25.27
N GLU A 234 -6.65 -8.51 24.57
CA GLU A 234 -5.61 -9.46 24.97
C GLU A 234 -4.39 -9.42 24.04
N VAL A 235 -4.46 -8.63 22.96
CA VAL A 235 -3.39 -8.52 21.97
C VAL A 235 -2.41 -7.42 22.31
N GLY A 236 -1.14 -7.72 22.14
CA GLY A 236 -0.02 -6.78 22.28
C GLY A 236 0.70 -6.51 20.97
N PRO A 237 1.79 -5.72 21.00
CA PRO A 237 2.51 -5.31 19.79
C PRO A 237 3.10 -6.46 18.96
N ALA A 238 3.43 -7.58 19.59
CA ALA A 238 4.02 -8.74 18.91
C ALA A 238 2.97 -9.71 18.32
N ASP A 239 1.69 -9.59 18.72
CA ASP A 239 0.63 -10.43 18.18
C ASP A 239 0.36 -10.09 16.71
N LEU A 240 -0.04 -11.10 15.93
CA LEU A 240 -0.39 -10.92 14.52
C LEU A 240 -1.66 -10.05 14.40
N ALA A 241 -1.58 -9.01 13.58
CA ALA A 241 -2.69 -8.09 13.32
C ALA A 241 -3.27 -8.26 11.92
N LEU A 242 -2.40 -8.33 10.92
CA LEU A 242 -2.79 -8.38 9.51
C LEU A 242 -2.11 -9.55 8.80
N LEU A 243 -2.86 -10.13 7.86
CA LEU A 243 -2.35 -11.16 6.96
C LEU A 243 -2.70 -10.80 5.50
N PRO A 244 -2.14 -9.70 4.96
CA PRO A 244 -2.32 -9.35 3.55
C PRO A 244 -1.57 -10.33 2.65
N TYR A 245 -2.16 -10.64 1.49
CA TYR A 245 -1.58 -11.56 0.53
C TYR A 245 -0.86 -10.84 -0.59
N THR A 246 0.34 -11.30 -0.92
CA THR A 246 1.10 -10.85 -2.09
C THR A 246 0.97 -11.87 -3.22
N SER A 247 0.78 -11.37 -4.45
CA SER A 247 0.86 -12.20 -5.64
C SER A 247 2.31 -12.65 -5.80
N GLY A 248 2.63 -13.80 -5.22
CA GLY A 248 3.95 -14.41 -5.34
C GLY A 248 4.37 -14.52 -6.81
N THR A 249 5.66 -14.43 -7.03
CA THR A 249 6.24 -14.50 -8.38
C THR A 249 6.18 -15.91 -8.99
N THR A 250 5.76 -16.92 -8.23
CA THR A 250 5.75 -18.33 -8.65
C THR A 250 4.67 -19.10 -7.89
N GLY A 251 3.40 -18.96 -8.21
CA GLY A 251 2.34 -19.79 -7.62
C GLY A 251 1.26 -19.00 -6.86
N LEU A 252 0.57 -19.69 -5.95
CA LEU A 252 -0.51 -19.12 -5.15
C LEU A 252 -0.02 -17.94 -4.28
N PRO A 253 -0.89 -16.92 -4.05
CA PRO A 253 -0.59 -15.82 -3.18
C PRO A 253 -0.14 -16.26 -1.77
N LYS A 254 0.81 -15.52 -1.17
CA LYS A 254 1.35 -15.83 0.16
C LYS A 254 0.90 -14.77 1.16
N GLY A 255 0.42 -15.19 2.31
CA GLY A 255 0.05 -14.30 3.41
C GLY A 255 1.28 -13.74 4.12
N CYS A 256 1.43 -12.43 4.15
CA CYS A 256 2.51 -11.74 4.86
C CYS A 256 2.10 -11.50 6.32
N MET A 257 2.87 -12.05 7.27
CA MET A 257 2.57 -11.95 8.70
C MET A 257 3.04 -10.60 9.25
N HIS A 258 2.10 -9.69 9.52
CA HIS A 258 2.37 -8.41 10.15
C HIS A 258 1.86 -8.37 11.58
N PRO A 259 2.73 -8.22 12.57
CA PRO A 259 2.33 -7.94 13.94
C PRO A 259 1.78 -6.51 14.07
N HIS A 260 1.07 -6.24 15.17
CA HIS A 260 0.60 -4.87 15.46
C HIS A 260 1.74 -3.85 15.41
N SER A 261 2.93 -4.21 15.88
CA SER A 261 4.09 -3.31 15.93
C SER A 261 4.58 -2.81 14.58
N SER A 262 4.64 -3.68 13.56
CA SER A 262 5.12 -3.27 12.22
C SER A 262 4.16 -2.28 11.54
N ILE A 263 2.86 -2.52 11.67
CA ILE A 263 1.83 -1.63 11.15
C ILE A 263 1.79 -0.32 11.95
N MET A 264 1.90 -0.40 13.29
CA MET A 264 1.97 0.77 14.16
C MET A 264 3.17 1.64 13.80
N HIS A 265 4.33 1.03 13.56
CA HIS A 265 5.53 1.76 13.13
C HIS A 265 5.25 2.60 11.88
N ASN A 266 4.75 1.97 10.82
CA ASN A 266 4.50 2.66 9.56
C ASN A 266 3.33 3.66 9.62
N ALA A 267 2.31 3.41 10.43
CA ALA A 267 1.24 4.39 10.68
C ALA A 267 1.78 5.67 11.38
N VAL A 268 2.68 5.50 12.35
CA VAL A 268 3.35 6.63 13.02
C VAL A 268 4.29 7.35 12.07
N ALA A 269 5.18 6.60 11.41
CA ALA A 269 6.19 7.16 10.52
C ALA A 269 5.57 7.90 9.33
N SER A 270 4.53 7.34 8.70
CA SER A 270 3.80 7.99 7.60
C SER A 270 3.11 9.28 8.06
N GLY A 271 2.50 9.27 9.24
CA GLY A 271 1.91 10.48 9.83
C GLY A 271 2.95 11.58 10.07
N MET A 272 4.10 11.23 10.62
CA MET A 272 5.19 12.20 10.84
C MET A 272 5.79 12.71 9.54
N TRP A 273 5.98 11.84 8.54
CA TRP A 273 6.53 12.21 7.24
C TRP A 273 5.63 13.16 6.47
N GLY A 274 4.33 12.84 6.39
CA GLY A 274 3.31 13.66 5.74
C GLY A 274 2.78 14.83 6.57
N ASN A 275 3.37 15.15 7.73
CA ASN A 275 2.87 16.18 8.65
C ASN A 275 1.41 15.95 9.10
N GLY A 276 1.10 14.70 9.45
CA GLY A 276 -0.24 14.25 9.87
C GLY A 276 -0.72 14.94 11.15
N SER A 277 -1.95 15.42 11.11
CA SER A 277 -2.63 16.06 12.24
C SER A 277 -4.14 15.77 12.23
N ALA A 278 -4.82 16.11 13.30
CA ALA A 278 -6.28 15.98 13.36
C ALA A 278 -6.98 16.91 12.36
N GLU A 279 -6.35 18.00 11.93
CA GLU A 279 -6.91 18.93 10.96
C GLU A 279 -6.84 18.44 9.51
N ASN A 280 -6.17 17.31 9.28
CA ASN A 280 -6.06 16.79 7.93
C ASN A 280 -7.39 16.22 7.45
N VAL A 281 -7.69 16.51 6.19
CA VAL A 281 -8.76 15.88 5.42
C VAL A 281 -8.10 15.08 4.29
N VAL A 282 -8.30 13.77 4.29
CA VAL A 282 -7.58 12.83 3.43
C VAL A 282 -8.52 12.23 2.40
N LEU A 283 -8.20 12.35 1.11
CA LEU A 283 -8.94 11.65 0.06
C LEU A 283 -8.50 10.17 0.02
N VAL A 284 -9.44 9.28 0.23
CA VAL A 284 -9.22 7.82 0.29
C VAL A 284 -9.81 7.16 -0.94
N VAL A 285 -8.98 6.91 -1.94
CA VAL A 285 -9.35 6.21 -3.16
C VAL A 285 -8.43 5.02 -3.46
N VAL A 286 -7.18 5.07 -3.00
CA VAL A 286 -6.30 3.89 -3.03
C VAL A 286 -6.97 2.78 -2.21
N PRO A 287 -7.07 1.56 -2.76
CA PRO A 287 -7.81 0.48 -2.10
C PRO A 287 -7.30 0.17 -0.69
N MET A 288 -8.20 0.21 0.30
CA MET A 288 -7.88 -0.12 1.69
C MET A 288 -7.72 -1.64 1.93
N PHE A 289 -8.08 -2.50 0.97
CA PHE A 289 -7.71 -3.92 0.99
C PHE A 289 -6.24 -4.15 0.58
N HIS A 290 -5.58 -3.13 0.03
CA HIS A 290 -4.15 -3.14 -0.29
C HIS A 290 -3.36 -2.45 0.82
N ILE A 291 -2.14 -2.92 1.09
CA ILE A 291 -1.33 -2.48 2.23
C ILE A 291 -1.10 -0.96 2.25
N THR A 292 -0.94 -0.31 1.10
CA THR A 292 -0.76 1.15 1.01
C THR A 292 -1.99 1.90 1.51
N GLY A 293 -3.18 1.58 0.99
CA GLY A 293 -4.44 2.21 1.43
C GLY A 293 -4.74 1.92 2.89
N MET A 294 -4.45 0.70 3.33
CA MET A 294 -4.69 0.26 4.70
C MET A 294 -3.78 0.97 5.70
N VAL A 295 -2.47 0.95 5.48
CA VAL A 295 -1.49 1.44 6.47
C VAL A 295 -1.20 2.94 6.30
N SER A 296 -0.76 3.35 5.10
CA SER A 296 -0.34 4.74 4.87
C SER A 296 -1.50 5.73 4.84
N ILE A 297 -2.75 5.25 4.61
CA ILE A 297 -3.91 6.12 4.59
C ILE A 297 -4.80 5.85 5.80
N MET A 298 -5.45 4.67 5.91
CA MET A 298 -6.46 4.40 6.95
C MET A 298 -5.86 4.44 8.36
N HIS A 299 -4.84 3.60 8.66
CA HIS A 299 -4.26 3.58 10.01
C HIS A 299 -3.60 4.90 10.39
N THR A 300 -2.92 5.54 9.43
CA THR A 300 -2.32 6.87 9.64
C THR A 300 -3.36 7.93 9.97
N SER A 301 -4.48 7.98 9.22
CA SER A 301 -5.57 8.94 9.44
C SER A 301 -6.27 8.72 10.77
N ILE A 302 -6.63 7.47 11.08
CA ILE A 302 -7.28 7.14 12.36
C ILE A 302 -6.39 7.52 13.54
N ARG A 303 -5.10 7.21 13.48
CA ARG A 303 -4.15 7.56 14.54
C ARG A 303 -4.01 9.06 14.74
N ALA A 304 -4.03 9.83 13.65
CA ALA A 304 -3.94 11.28 13.70
C ALA A 304 -5.23 11.98 14.16
N GLY A 305 -6.38 11.29 14.13
CA GLY A 305 -7.70 11.89 14.31
C GLY A 305 -8.15 12.69 13.08
N ALA A 306 -7.64 12.35 11.89
CA ALA A 306 -7.96 13.03 10.63
C ALA A 306 -9.33 12.62 10.07
N THR A 307 -9.88 13.41 9.17
CA THR A 307 -11.10 13.07 8.43
C THR A 307 -10.75 12.37 7.12
N MET A 308 -11.39 11.24 6.83
CA MET A 308 -11.22 10.50 5.58
C MET A 308 -12.45 10.70 4.68
N VAL A 309 -12.25 11.26 3.49
CA VAL A 309 -13.26 11.36 2.42
C VAL A 309 -13.09 10.15 1.51
N VAL A 310 -14.03 9.22 1.58
CA VAL A 310 -13.89 7.88 1.03
C VAL A 310 -14.55 7.77 -0.34
N MET A 311 -13.81 7.27 -1.31
CA MET A 311 -14.32 6.88 -2.63
C MET A 311 -14.20 5.35 -2.80
N PRO A 312 -15.26 4.65 -3.25
CA PRO A 312 -15.20 3.20 -3.44
C PRO A 312 -14.34 2.80 -4.65
N ARG A 313 -14.30 3.66 -5.67
CA ARG A 313 -13.54 3.49 -6.93
C ARG A 313 -13.04 4.83 -7.40
N TRP A 314 -12.10 4.81 -8.33
CA TRP A 314 -11.63 6.02 -8.99
C TRP A 314 -12.67 6.57 -9.97
N ASP A 315 -12.96 7.84 -9.84
CA ASP A 315 -13.63 8.68 -10.82
C ASP A 315 -13.04 10.09 -10.69
N ARG A 316 -12.48 10.60 -11.77
CA ARG A 316 -11.73 11.87 -11.75
C ARG A 316 -12.59 13.07 -11.40
N ASP A 317 -13.84 13.09 -11.88
CA ASP A 317 -14.71 14.22 -11.69
C ASP A 317 -15.30 14.24 -10.26
N LEU A 318 -15.63 13.07 -9.72
CA LEU A 318 -15.98 12.94 -8.31
C LEU A 318 -14.79 13.34 -7.41
N ALA A 319 -13.58 12.89 -7.72
CA ALA A 319 -12.39 13.27 -6.95
C ALA A 319 -12.18 14.81 -6.93
N GLY A 320 -12.29 15.46 -8.09
CA GLY A 320 -12.18 16.92 -8.19
C GLY A 320 -13.23 17.67 -7.37
N ARG A 321 -14.51 17.21 -7.42
CA ARG A 321 -15.60 17.78 -6.61
C ARG A 321 -15.36 17.58 -5.12
N LEU A 322 -15.01 16.35 -4.69
CA LEU A 322 -14.78 16.05 -3.27
C LEU A 322 -13.58 16.81 -2.70
N ILE A 323 -12.48 16.95 -3.45
CA ILE A 323 -11.32 17.77 -3.03
C ILE A 323 -11.79 19.21 -2.78
N SER A 324 -12.54 19.78 -3.71
CA SER A 324 -13.06 21.14 -3.61
C SER A 324 -14.02 21.31 -2.44
N ARG A 325 -15.00 20.40 -2.31
CA ARG A 325 -16.09 20.45 -1.32
C ARG A 325 -15.60 20.28 0.10
N TRP A 326 -14.77 19.25 0.34
CA TRP A 326 -14.32 18.87 1.68
C TRP A 326 -12.99 19.50 2.06
N LYS A 327 -12.42 20.35 1.21
CA LYS A 327 -11.11 20.99 1.43
C LYS A 327 -10.03 19.96 1.76
N VAL A 328 -9.96 18.93 0.92
CA VAL A 328 -8.97 17.86 1.08
C VAL A 328 -7.57 18.45 1.13
N THR A 329 -6.81 18.06 2.14
CA THR A 329 -5.43 18.52 2.37
C THR A 329 -4.39 17.49 1.91
N HIS A 330 -4.72 16.22 1.96
CA HIS A 330 -3.79 15.12 1.66
C HIS A 330 -4.40 14.14 0.65
N TRP A 331 -3.64 13.85 -0.38
CA TRP A 331 -4.06 12.88 -1.38
C TRP A 331 -2.92 11.92 -1.73
N THR A 332 -2.95 10.72 -1.16
CA THR A 332 -2.11 9.60 -1.61
C THR A 332 -2.78 8.91 -2.78
N ASN A 333 -2.03 8.70 -3.87
CA ASN A 333 -2.59 8.25 -5.14
C ASN A 333 -1.58 7.41 -5.95
N ILE A 334 -1.97 7.06 -7.16
CA ILE A 334 -1.06 6.54 -8.19
C ILE A 334 -0.98 7.54 -9.34
N PRO A 335 0.14 7.62 -10.09
CA PRO A 335 0.35 8.63 -11.12
C PRO A 335 -0.78 8.73 -12.15
N THR A 336 -1.39 7.60 -12.52
CA THR A 336 -2.51 7.56 -13.49
C THR A 336 -3.73 8.34 -13.00
N MET A 337 -4.01 8.37 -11.69
CA MET A 337 -5.11 9.16 -11.13
C MET A 337 -4.86 10.66 -11.27
N VAL A 338 -3.62 11.10 -11.04
CA VAL A 338 -3.24 12.51 -11.21
C VAL A 338 -3.35 12.93 -12.68
N ILE A 339 -2.82 12.11 -13.59
CA ILE A 339 -2.88 12.36 -15.04
C ILE A 339 -4.34 12.48 -15.49
N ASP A 340 -5.20 11.58 -15.03
CA ASP A 340 -6.61 11.54 -15.40
C ASP A 340 -7.38 12.75 -14.84
N LEU A 341 -7.13 13.14 -13.59
CA LEU A 341 -7.72 14.35 -12.99
C LEU A 341 -7.33 15.61 -13.78
N LEU A 342 -6.04 15.78 -14.10
CA LEU A 342 -5.53 16.91 -14.88
C LEU A 342 -6.06 16.95 -16.32
N ALA A 343 -6.53 15.82 -16.85
CA ALA A 343 -7.14 15.68 -18.17
C ALA A 343 -8.68 15.84 -18.14
N SER A 344 -9.29 16.07 -16.99
CA SER A 344 -10.74 16.31 -16.92
C SER A 344 -11.13 17.57 -17.67
N PRO A 345 -12.20 17.51 -18.50
CA PRO A 345 -12.75 18.72 -19.14
C PRO A 345 -13.31 19.72 -18.12
N HIS A 346 -13.61 19.28 -16.91
CA HIS A 346 -14.11 20.11 -15.80
C HIS A 346 -13.01 20.59 -14.85
N PHE A 347 -11.74 20.29 -15.16
CA PHE A 347 -10.61 20.57 -14.27
C PHE A 347 -10.57 22.03 -13.78
N ALA A 348 -10.85 22.99 -14.65
CA ALA A 348 -10.85 24.42 -14.31
C ALA A 348 -11.90 24.82 -13.26
N SER A 349 -12.93 23.99 -13.03
CA SER A 349 -13.97 24.25 -12.01
C SER A 349 -13.59 23.72 -10.62
N TYR A 350 -12.53 22.90 -10.49
CA TYR A 350 -12.13 22.32 -9.22
C TYR A 350 -11.17 23.22 -8.45
N ASN A 351 -11.46 23.41 -7.17
CA ASN A 351 -10.57 24.14 -6.28
C ASN A 351 -9.64 23.16 -5.53
N LEU A 352 -8.41 23.04 -5.99
CA LEU A 352 -7.38 22.17 -5.39
C LEU A 352 -6.47 22.91 -4.39
N SER A 353 -6.73 24.19 -4.08
CA SER A 353 -5.85 25.03 -3.25
C SER A 353 -5.70 24.57 -1.80
N SER A 354 -6.57 23.68 -1.32
CA SER A 354 -6.47 23.09 0.02
C SER A 354 -5.43 21.97 0.11
N LEU A 355 -4.99 21.40 -1.03
CA LEU A 355 -3.99 20.34 -1.04
C LEU A 355 -2.63 20.88 -0.56
N VAL A 356 -2.08 20.23 0.45
CA VAL A 356 -0.74 20.51 0.99
C VAL A 356 0.21 19.32 0.79
N TYR A 357 -0.35 18.13 0.56
CA TYR A 357 0.40 16.92 0.30
C TYR A 357 -0.22 16.15 -0.86
N ILE A 358 0.62 15.82 -1.84
CA ILE A 358 0.29 14.89 -2.92
C ILE A 358 1.46 13.94 -3.14
N GLY A 359 1.18 12.66 -3.15
CA GLY A 359 2.23 11.67 -3.33
C GLY A 359 1.67 10.27 -3.50
N GLY A 360 2.56 9.32 -3.68
CA GLY A 360 2.16 7.93 -3.87
C GLY A 360 3.30 7.06 -4.40
N GLY A 361 2.94 5.94 -4.96
CA GLY A 361 3.90 4.96 -5.44
C GLY A 361 3.26 3.95 -6.39
N GLY A 362 3.93 2.81 -6.56
CA GLY A 362 3.48 1.74 -7.46
C GLY A 362 3.89 1.95 -8.91
N ALA A 363 4.19 3.17 -9.32
CA ALA A 363 4.80 3.55 -10.61
C ALA A 363 5.51 4.90 -10.45
N ALA A 364 6.46 5.20 -11.32
CA ALA A 364 7.12 6.50 -11.36
C ALA A 364 6.18 7.58 -11.93
N MET A 365 6.21 8.78 -11.34
CA MET A 365 5.47 9.94 -11.85
C MET A 365 6.17 10.50 -13.09
N PRO A 366 5.46 10.67 -14.23
CA PRO A 366 6.04 11.32 -15.40
C PRO A 366 6.51 12.74 -15.08
N GLN A 367 7.72 13.08 -15.50
CA GLN A 367 8.37 14.36 -15.19
C GLN A 367 7.50 15.57 -15.57
N ALA A 368 6.90 15.55 -16.75
CA ALA A 368 6.05 16.65 -17.23
C ALA A 368 4.81 16.86 -16.34
N VAL A 369 4.25 15.78 -15.76
CA VAL A 369 3.11 15.86 -14.85
C VAL A 369 3.54 16.41 -13.49
N ALA A 370 4.67 15.93 -12.94
CA ALA A 370 5.24 16.45 -11.70
C ALA A 370 5.57 17.95 -11.81
N GLN A 371 6.14 18.37 -12.94
CA GLN A 371 6.44 19.77 -13.23
C GLN A 371 5.16 20.62 -13.28
N ARG A 372 4.11 20.13 -13.96
CA ARG A 372 2.81 20.81 -14.01
C ARG A 372 2.18 21.00 -12.63
N LEU A 373 2.25 19.99 -11.76
CA LEU A 373 1.76 20.10 -10.37
C LEU A 373 2.52 21.18 -9.60
N LEU A 374 3.83 21.27 -9.77
CA LEU A 374 4.66 22.28 -9.12
C LEU A 374 4.33 23.69 -9.63
N GLU A 375 4.26 23.89 -10.95
CA GLU A 375 4.04 25.20 -11.56
C GLU A 375 2.63 25.75 -11.32
N GLN A 376 1.60 24.88 -11.41
CA GLN A 376 0.20 25.34 -11.30
C GLN A 376 -0.31 25.39 -9.86
N PHE A 377 0.19 24.53 -8.97
CA PHE A 377 -0.34 24.36 -7.62
C PHE A 377 0.70 24.50 -6.51
N GLY A 378 1.98 24.68 -6.85
CA GLY A 378 3.06 24.69 -5.86
C GLY A 378 3.29 23.33 -5.17
N LEU A 379 2.70 22.27 -5.70
CA LEU A 379 2.74 20.92 -5.11
C LEU A 379 3.89 20.09 -5.68
N ARG A 380 4.77 19.64 -4.82
CA ARG A 380 5.79 18.64 -5.18
C ARG A 380 5.21 17.25 -5.01
N TYR A 381 5.32 16.42 -6.04
CA TYR A 381 4.88 15.03 -5.94
C TYR A 381 5.89 14.20 -5.15
N ILE A 382 5.42 13.55 -4.09
CA ILE A 382 6.25 12.76 -3.18
C ILE A 382 6.14 11.28 -3.55
N GLU A 383 7.13 10.78 -4.28
CA GLU A 383 7.19 9.36 -4.62
C GLU A 383 7.67 8.54 -3.42
N GLY A 384 7.10 7.35 -3.27
CA GLY A 384 7.48 6.38 -2.26
C GLY A 384 7.47 4.95 -2.82
N TYR A 385 8.21 4.08 -2.15
CA TYR A 385 8.33 2.69 -2.48
C TYR A 385 8.09 1.81 -1.25
N GLY A 386 7.40 0.71 -1.47
CA GLY A 386 7.16 -0.29 -0.44
C GLY A 386 6.47 -1.51 -1.03
N LEU A 387 6.45 -2.55 -0.25
CA LEU A 387 5.94 -3.86 -0.60
C LEU A 387 4.88 -4.28 0.43
N THR A 388 4.14 -5.34 0.14
CA THR A 388 3.28 -5.97 1.14
C THR A 388 4.11 -6.40 2.35
N GLU A 389 5.30 -6.91 2.10
CA GLU A 389 6.28 -7.39 3.08
C GLU A 389 6.89 -6.29 3.97
N THR A 390 6.75 -5.03 3.60
CA THR A 390 7.26 -3.87 4.36
C THR A 390 6.15 -2.98 4.95
N ALA A 391 4.93 -3.49 5.07
CA ALA A 391 3.78 -2.74 5.61
C ALA A 391 3.58 -1.37 4.92
N ALA A 392 3.73 -1.28 3.62
CA ALA A 392 3.74 -0.09 2.76
C ALA A 392 5.11 0.60 2.73
N PRO A 393 5.36 1.92 3.03
CA PRO A 393 6.61 2.50 2.60
C PRO A 393 7.81 1.99 3.40
N SER A 394 8.85 1.56 2.67
CA SER A 394 10.22 1.35 3.15
C SER A 394 11.15 2.47 2.69
N HIS A 395 10.76 3.19 1.63
CA HIS A 395 11.43 4.39 1.13
C HIS A 395 10.40 5.46 0.79
N SER A 396 10.76 6.72 1.01
CA SER A 396 9.95 7.86 0.61
C SER A 396 10.83 9.06 0.29
N ASN A 397 10.44 9.85 -0.68
CA ASN A 397 11.11 11.11 -0.94
C ASN A 397 10.91 12.07 0.24
N PRO A 398 11.97 12.79 0.68
CA PRO A 398 11.82 13.85 1.65
C PRO A 398 10.94 14.96 1.08
N PRO A 399 9.91 15.45 1.81
CA PRO A 399 9.03 16.50 1.30
C PRO A 399 9.76 17.79 0.88
N ASP A 400 10.86 18.10 1.56
CA ASP A 400 11.63 19.32 1.32
C ASP A 400 12.62 19.20 0.14
N ALA A 401 13.02 17.97 -0.22
CA ALA A 401 14.03 17.69 -1.25
C ALA A 401 13.70 16.44 -2.08
N PRO A 402 12.52 16.32 -2.70
CA PRO A 402 12.19 15.13 -3.49
C PRO A 402 12.97 15.11 -4.80
N LYS A 403 13.47 13.92 -5.19
CA LYS A 403 13.94 13.62 -6.54
C LYS A 403 12.82 12.98 -7.33
N GLN A 404 12.73 13.29 -8.61
CA GLN A 404 11.73 12.70 -9.51
C GLN A 404 12.17 11.31 -10.00
N GLN A 405 11.19 10.44 -10.28
CA GLN A 405 11.41 9.06 -10.74
C GLN A 405 12.35 8.28 -9.81
N CYS A 406 12.17 8.49 -8.52
CA CYS A 406 13.03 8.03 -7.46
C CYS A 406 12.20 7.38 -6.36
N LEU A 407 12.67 6.26 -5.81
CA LEU A 407 12.01 5.59 -4.67
C LEU A 407 12.06 6.45 -3.39
N GLY A 408 12.98 7.40 -3.34
CA GLY A 408 13.30 8.22 -2.18
C GLY A 408 14.48 7.68 -1.38
N ILE A 409 14.55 8.09 -0.13
CA ILE A 409 15.53 7.64 0.85
C ILE A 409 14.91 6.59 1.78
N PRO A 410 15.71 5.73 2.46
CA PRO A 410 15.19 4.80 3.45
C PRO A 410 14.32 5.49 4.48
N PHE A 411 13.20 4.87 4.84
CA PHE A 411 12.22 5.42 5.76
C PHE A 411 12.72 5.36 7.22
N MET A 412 11.99 5.95 8.17
CA MET A 412 12.39 6.00 9.58
C MET A 412 12.70 4.61 10.13
N GLY A 413 13.93 4.42 10.63
CA GLY A 413 14.37 3.15 11.21
C GLY A 413 14.72 2.05 10.21
N THR A 414 14.57 2.30 8.91
CA THR A 414 14.91 1.35 7.85
C THR A 414 16.42 1.40 7.52
N ASP A 415 17.07 0.26 7.56
CA ASP A 415 18.39 0.04 6.98
C ASP A 415 18.20 -0.62 5.60
N ALA A 416 18.40 0.15 4.52
CA ALA A 416 18.32 -0.35 3.16
C ALA A 416 19.68 -0.36 2.50
N ARG A 417 19.96 -1.40 1.70
CA ARG A 417 21.21 -1.58 0.96
C ARG A 417 20.92 -2.09 -0.45
N VAL A 418 21.90 -1.90 -1.32
CA VAL A 418 21.93 -2.50 -2.67
C VAL A 418 23.07 -3.50 -2.67
N ILE A 419 22.77 -4.77 -2.98
CA ILE A 419 23.75 -5.86 -2.96
C ILE A 419 23.80 -6.60 -4.29
N ASP A 420 24.93 -7.19 -4.59
CA ASP A 420 25.01 -8.24 -5.62
C ASP A 420 24.21 -9.47 -5.15
N PRO A 421 23.21 -9.93 -5.92
CA PRO A 421 22.32 -11.00 -5.48
C PRO A 421 23.00 -12.38 -5.33
N ASP A 422 24.17 -12.58 -5.97
CA ASP A 422 24.91 -13.84 -5.98
C ASP A 422 26.01 -13.85 -4.90
N THR A 423 26.78 -12.76 -4.78
CA THR A 423 27.89 -12.66 -3.82
C THR A 423 27.49 -12.08 -2.48
N LEU A 424 26.31 -11.43 -2.38
CA LEU A 424 25.77 -10.72 -1.21
C LEU A 424 26.65 -9.54 -0.76
N GLN A 425 27.58 -9.07 -1.60
CA GLN A 425 28.40 -7.91 -1.30
C GLN A 425 27.64 -6.63 -1.62
N GLU A 426 27.84 -5.59 -0.80
CA GLU A 426 27.24 -4.27 -1.07
C GLU A 426 27.81 -3.69 -2.36
N MET A 427 26.92 -3.17 -3.23
CA MET A 427 27.29 -2.61 -4.53
C MET A 427 27.91 -1.21 -4.36
N PRO A 428 28.86 -0.84 -5.22
CA PRO A 428 29.32 0.54 -5.32
C PRO A 428 28.17 1.51 -5.63
N VAL A 429 28.31 2.76 -5.16
CA VAL A 429 27.34 3.82 -5.45
C VAL A 429 27.17 3.98 -6.97
N GLY A 430 25.93 4.03 -7.42
CA GLY A 430 25.55 4.14 -8.83
C GLY A 430 25.39 2.81 -9.56
N GLU A 431 25.92 1.71 -9.02
CA GLU A 431 25.77 0.39 -9.62
C GLU A 431 24.49 -0.31 -9.18
N ALA A 432 23.91 -1.11 -10.08
CA ALA A 432 22.66 -1.80 -9.86
C ALA A 432 22.87 -3.13 -9.14
N GLY A 433 22.00 -3.41 -8.16
CA GLY A 433 21.94 -4.67 -7.42
C GLY A 433 20.56 -4.87 -6.80
N GLU A 434 20.39 -5.93 -6.00
CA GLU A 434 19.14 -6.19 -5.30
C GLU A 434 18.99 -5.23 -4.11
N ILE A 435 17.82 -4.58 -4.01
CA ILE A 435 17.47 -3.76 -2.84
C ILE A 435 17.06 -4.69 -1.70
N ILE A 436 17.77 -4.60 -0.59
CA ILE A 436 17.43 -5.33 0.64
C ILE A 436 17.11 -4.37 1.77
N MET A 437 16.26 -4.80 2.71
CA MET A 437 15.75 -3.94 3.77
C MET A 437 15.70 -4.66 5.12
N HIS A 438 16.10 -3.94 6.15
CA HIS A 438 15.93 -4.30 7.55
C HIS A 438 15.28 -3.14 8.28
N GLY A 439 14.18 -3.37 8.99
CA GLY A 439 13.48 -2.33 9.73
C GLY A 439 12.28 -2.86 10.51
N PRO A 440 11.70 -2.03 11.37
CA PRO A 440 10.53 -2.40 12.18
C PRO A 440 9.27 -2.67 11.35
N GLU A 441 9.21 -2.13 10.13
CA GLU A 441 8.11 -2.29 9.18
C GLU A 441 8.13 -3.65 8.47
N VAL A 442 9.26 -4.35 8.50
CA VAL A 442 9.42 -5.62 7.79
C VAL A 442 8.62 -6.73 8.47
N PHE A 443 7.91 -7.50 7.67
CA PHE A 443 7.05 -8.59 8.12
C PHE A 443 7.84 -9.73 8.81
N ASN A 444 7.14 -10.56 9.59
CA ASN A 444 7.78 -11.69 10.28
C ASN A 444 8.11 -12.88 9.36
N GLY A 445 7.46 -12.95 8.19
CA GLY A 445 7.60 -14.03 7.22
C GLY A 445 6.26 -14.39 6.59
N TYR A 446 6.25 -15.43 5.75
CA TYR A 446 5.05 -15.90 5.07
C TYR A 446 4.30 -16.96 5.88
N TRP A 447 2.98 -16.80 5.99
CA TRP A 447 2.09 -17.70 6.72
C TRP A 447 2.20 -19.14 6.20
N LYS A 448 2.45 -20.10 7.11
CA LYS A 448 2.60 -21.53 6.78
C LYS A 448 3.61 -21.86 5.65
N ARG A 449 4.59 -20.99 5.41
CA ARG A 449 5.59 -21.13 4.35
C ARG A 449 7.00 -20.90 4.90
N PRO A 450 7.53 -21.82 5.74
CA PRO A 450 8.86 -21.66 6.36
C PRO A 450 9.98 -21.56 5.31
N ASP A 451 9.92 -22.38 4.25
CA ASP A 451 10.94 -22.38 3.19
C ASP A 451 10.96 -21.07 2.42
N ALA A 452 9.76 -20.55 2.05
CA ALA A 452 9.64 -19.25 1.39
C ALA A 452 10.09 -18.11 2.32
N THR A 453 9.85 -18.23 3.62
CA THR A 453 10.33 -17.28 4.63
C THR A 453 11.85 -17.32 4.72
N ALA A 454 12.46 -18.51 4.82
CA ALA A 454 13.91 -18.64 4.84
C ALA A 454 14.57 -18.04 3.59
N ALA A 455 14.01 -18.31 2.41
CA ALA A 455 14.51 -17.78 1.14
C ALA A 455 14.33 -16.26 0.98
N ALA A 456 13.41 -15.64 1.72
CA ALA A 456 13.14 -14.20 1.65
C ALA A 456 14.08 -13.36 2.52
N PHE A 457 14.92 -13.97 3.33
CA PHE A 457 15.79 -13.25 4.25
C PHE A 457 17.24 -13.71 4.16
N ILE A 458 18.13 -12.75 4.39
CA ILE A 458 19.57 -13.00 4.57
C ILE A 458 20.05 -12.29 5.83
N GLU A 459 21.17 -12.75 6.38
CA GLU A 459 21.81 -12.13 7.53
C GLU A 459 23.10 -11.42 7.10
N ILE A 460 23.19 -10.12 7.38
CA ILE A 460 24.37 -9.30 7.12
C ILE A 460 24.60 -8.43 8.36
N ASP A 461 25.84 -8.39 8.86
CA ASP A 461 26.25 -7.63 10.05
C ASP A 461 25.39 -7.90 11.30
N GLY A 462 24.94 -9.15 11.49
CA GLY A 462 24.06 -9.55 12.59
C GLY A 462 22.62 -9.02 12.48
N LYS A 463 22.20 -8.52 11.31
CA LYS A 463 20.86 -8.06 11.03
C LYS A 463 20.20 -8.93 9.97
N ARG A 464 18.92 -9.21 10.16
CA ARG A 464 18.10 -9.96 9.21
C ARG A 464 17.51 -9.01 8.17
N PHE A 465 17.98 -9.08 6.93
CA PHE A 465 17.48 -8.28 5.81
C PHE A 465 16.47 -9.05 4.97
N PHE A 466 15.38 -8.40 4.63
CA PHE A 466 14.41 -8.88 3.65
C PHE A 466 14.94 -8.62 2.23
N ARG A 467 14.90 -9.64 1.39
CA ARG A 467 15.23 -9.59 -0.04
C ARG A 467 13.99 -9.19 -0.84
N SER A 468 14.00 -8.00 -1.40
CA SER A 468 12.84 -7.47 -2.13
C SER A 468 12.60 -8.18 -3.48
N GLY A 469 13.65 -8.70 -4.08
CA GLY A 469 13.65 -9.17 -5.46
C GLY A 469 13.52 -8.02 -6.48
N ASP A 470 13.59 -6.78 -6.03
CA ASP A 470 13.63 -5.58 -6.86
C ASP A 470 15.07 -5.11 -7.03
N LEU A 471 15.45 -4.80 -8.26
CA LEU A 471 16.77 -4.29 -8.58
C LEU A 471 16.74 -2.77 -8.60
N GLY A 472 17.77 -2.19 -8.03
CA GLY A 472 17.91 -0.74 -7.99
C GLY A 472 19.35 -0.33 -7.77
N ARG A 473 19.56 0.95 -7.70
CA ARG A 473 20.84 1.57 -7.35
C ARG A 473 20.63 2.69 -6.36
N VAL A 474 21.68 3.03 -5.64
CA VAL A 474 21.73 4.21 -4.76
C VAL A 474 22.65 5.24 -5.39
N ASP A 475 22.27 6.52 -5.36
CA ASP A 475 23.14 7.61 -5.82
C ASP A 475 24.04 8.16 -4.68
N GLU A 476 24.90 9.12 -5.03
CA GLU A 476 25.84 9.75 -4.10
C GLU A 476 25.15 10.47 -2.94
N ASP A 477 23.89 10.91 -3.13
CA ASP A 477 23.07 11.55 -2.11
C ASP A 477 22.31 10.53 -1.24
N GLY A 478 22.39 9.24 -1.56
CA GLY A 478 21.73 8.17 -0.84
C GLY A 478 20.24 7.97 -1.20
N TYR A 479 19.81 8.45 -2.38
CA TYR A 479 18.49 8.17 -2.94
C TYR A 479 18.51 6.87 -3.73
N PHE A 480 17.45 6.09 -3.58
CA PHE A 480 17.27 4.82 -4.26
C PHE A 480 16.46 4.98 -5.54
N PHE A 481 16.86 4.31 -6.58
CA PHE A 481 16.20 4.28 -7.89
C PHE A 481 15.89 2.84 -8.27
N LEU A 482 14.67 2.57 -8.69
CA LEU A 482 14.31 1.26 -9.21
C LEU A 482 14.88 1.11 -10.62
N THR A 483 15.54 -0.01 -10.87
CA THR A 483 16.01 -0.38 -12.22
C THR A 483 15.05 -1.39 -12.83
N ASP A 484 14.78 -2.52 -12.16
CA ASP A 484 13.80 -3.54 -12.58
C ASP A 484 13.52 -4.56 -11.44
N ARG A 485 12.82 -5.64 -11.79
CA ARG A 485 12.67 -6.82 -10.93
C ARG A 485 13.61 -7.93 -11.37
N LEU A 486 14.31 -8.55 -10.43
CA LEU A 486 15.26 -9.63 -10.69
C LEU A 486 14.66 -10.75 -11.57
N LYS A 487 13.38 -11.06 -11.38
CA LYS A 487 12.66 -12.09 -12.13
C LYS A 487 12.19 -11.68 -13.52
N ARG A 488 12.32 -10.40 -13.89
CA ARG A 488 12.02 -9.90 -15.23
C ARG A 488 13.26 -9.83 -16.13
N MET A 489 14.43 -9.99 -15.54
CA MET A 489 15.69 -9.90 -16.29
C MET A 489 15.68 -10.89 -17.46
N ILE A 490 15.96 -10.38 -18.64
CA ILE A 490 16.11 -11.16 -19.87
C ILE A 490 17.59 -11.41 -20.10
N ASN A 491 17.97 -12.68 -20.22
CA ASN A 491 19.35 -13.06 -20.49
C ASN A 491 19.58 -13.27 -21.99
N ALA A 492 19.82 -12.15 -22.70
CA ALA A 492 20.03 -12.18 -24.14
C ALA A 492 21.51 -12.46 -24.48
N SER A 493 21.87 -13.73 -24.71
CA SER A 493 23.25 -14.18 -25.01
C SER A 493 24.28 -13.76 -23.94
N GLY A 494 23.94 -13.86 -22.66
CA GLY A 494 24.79 -13.45 -21.54
C GLY A 494 24.70 -11.98 -21.18
N PHE A 495 24.06 -11.14 -21.99
CA PHE A 495 23.76 -9.75 -21.63
C PHE A 495 22.47 -9.69 -20.81
N LYS A 496 22.57 -9.08 -19.64
CA LYS A 496 21.41 -8.82 -18.78
C LYS A 496 20.64 -7.62 -19.32
N VAL A 497 19.42 -7.84 -19.81
CA VAL A 497 18.49 -6.79 -20.26
C VAL A 497 17.41 -6.59 -19.24
N TRP A 498 17.20 -5.35 -18.85
CA TRP A 498 16.19 -4.96 -17.88
C TRP A 498 14.95 -4.42 -18.58
N PRO A 499 13.81 -5.14 -18.57
CA PRO A 499 12.60 -4.71 -19.25
C PRO A 499 12.16 -3.28 -18.92
N ALA A 500 12.22 -2.88 -17.65
CA ALA A 500 11.81 -1.53 -17.27
C ALA A 500 12.70 -0.43 -17.87
N GLU A 501 13.98 -0.69 -18.07
CA GLU A 501 14.89 0.25 -18.76
C GLU A 501 14.51 0.41 -20.23
N VAL A 502 14.20 -0.71 -20.90
CA VAL A 502 13.75 -0.69 -22.30
C VAL A 502 12.40 0.02 -22.41
N GLU A 503 11.45 -0.31 -21.53
CA GLU A 503 10.14 0.34 -21.44
C GLU A 503 10.25 1.87 -21.27
N ALA A 504 11.10 2.32 -20.34
CA ALA A 504 11.34 3.75 -20.10
C ALA A 504 11.87 4.50 -21.32
N LEU A 505 12.74 3.86 -22.09
CA LEU A 505 13.23 4.42 -23.36
C LEU A 505 12.11 4.42 -24.41
N MET A 506 11.35 3.34 -24.54
CA MET A 506 10.24 3.23 -25.51
C MET A 506 9.14 4.26 -25.27
N TYR A 507 8.86 4.65 -24.03
CA TYR A 507 7.90 5.72 -23.71
C TYR A 507 8.27 7.10 -24.28
N ARG A 508 9.52 7.30 -24.74
CA ARG A 508 9.93 8.52 -25.43
C ARG A 508 9.46 8.56 -26.89
N HIS A 509 9.05 7.42 -27.44
CA HIS A 509 8.50 7.37 -28.79
C HIS A 509 7.10 7.99 -28.85
N PRO A 510 6.81 8.96 -29.75
CA PRO A 510 5.56 9.73 -29.74
C PRO A 510 4.31 8.89 -29.96
N ALA A 511 4.41 7.77 -30.66
CA ALA A 511 3.28 6.88 -30.95
C ALA A 511 2.96 5.90 -29.82
N ILE A 512 3.86 5.67 -28.84
CA ILE A 512 3.65 4.67 -27.81
C ILE A 512 2.85 5.28 -26.67
N GLN A 513 1.72 4.62 -26.33
CA GLN A 513 0.90 4.92 -25.17
C GLN A 513 1.30 4.07 -23.98
N GLU A 514 1.45 2.75 -24.17
CA GLU A 514 1.91 1.82 -23.15
C GLU A 514 2.84 0.78 -23.78
N ALA A 515 3.83 0.33 -23.00
CA ALA A 515 4.73 -0.75 -23.39
C ALA A 515 4.97 -1.70 -22.22
N CYS A 516 5.06 -2.99 -22.53
CA CYS A 516 5.51 -4.02 -21.61
C CYS A 516 6.54 -4.90 -22.32
N VAL A 517 7.73 -5.00 -21.75
CA VAL A 517 8.82 -5.79 -22.31
C VAL A 517 8.91 -7.12 -21.58
N ILE A 518 8.99 -8.20 -22.34
CA ILE A 518 9.06 -9.58 -21.85
C ILE A 518 10.17 -10.35 -22.57
N SER A 519 10.54 -11.50 -22.01
CA SER A 519 11.42 -12.46 -22.68
C SER A 519 10.63 -13.25 -23.72
N THR A 520 11.27 -13.54 -24.86
CA THR A 520 10.79 -14.53 -25.83
C THR A 520 11.88 -15.55 -26.11
N PRO A 521 11.57 -16.85 -26.29
CA PRO A 521 12.57 -17.85 -26.65
C PRO A 521 13.29 -17.52 -27.96
N ASP A 522 14.61 -17.69 -27.97
CA ASP A 522 15.46 -17.49 -29.15
C ASP A 522 16.41 -18.68 -29.26
N SER A 523 16.35 -19.39 -30.39
CA SER A 523 17.13 -20.62 -30.61
C SER A 523 18.66 -20.43 -30.59
N TYR A 524 19.12 -19.21 -30.86
CA TYR A 524 20.54 -18.87 -30.85
C TYR A 524 21.01 -18.21 -29.55
N ARG A 525 20.13 -17.42 -28.92
CA ARG A 525 20.47 -16.56 -27.77
C ARG A 525 19.95 -17.08 -26.44
N GLY A 526 19.15 -18.15 -26.47
CA GLY A 526 18.37 -18.61 -25.33
C GLY A 526 17.13 -17.76 -25.11
N GLU A 527 17.32 -16.46 -24.85
CA GLU A 527 16.26 -15.48 -24.70
C GLU A 527 16.50 -14.25 -25.57
N SER A 528 15.44 -13.60 -25.99
CA SER A 528 15.43 -12.35 -26.74
C SER A 528 14.40 -11.38 -26.18
N VAL A 529 14.56 -10.10 -26.49
CA VAL A 529 13.68 -9.02 -26.02
C VAL A 529 12.46 -8.91 -26.93
N LYS A 530 11.26 -9.02 -26.36
CA LYS A 530 9.98 -8.75 -27.02
C LYS A 530 9.27 -7.58 -26.34
N ALA A 531 8.73 -6.66 -27.14
CA ALA A 531 7.93 -5.54 -26.63
C ALA A 531 6.47 -5.71 -27.05
N VAL A 532 5.56 -5.69 -26.08
CA VAL A 532 4.10 -5.65 -26.27
C VAL A 532 3.67 -4.20 -26.09
N VAL A 533 3.09 -3.59 -27.14
CA VAL A 533 2.92 -2.14 -27.24
C VAL A 533 1.46 -1.78 -27.51
N VAL A 534 0.96 -0.78 -26.77
CA VAL A 534 -0.31 -0.09 -27.07
C VAL A 534 0.04 1.24 -27.75
N LEU A 535 -0.44 1.44 -28.96
CA LEU A 535 -0.26 2.68 -29.70
C LEU A 535 -1.32 3.72 -29.28
N ARG A 536 -0.94 4.99 -29.33
CA ARG A 536 -1.90 6.09 -29.23
C ARG A 536 -2.87 6.03 -30.40
N SER A 537 -4.14 6.30 -30.16
CA SER A 537 -5.19 6.25 -31.19
C SER A 537 -4.88 7.06 -32.44
N THR A 538 -4.16 8.18 -32.28
CA THR A 538 -3.73 9.06 -33.38
C THR A 538 -2.61 8.49 -34.25
N HIS A 539 -2.00 7.35 -33.88
CA HIS A 539 -0.84 6.76 -34.54
C HIS A 539 -1.05 5.29 -34.98
N LYS A 540 -2.22 4.70 -34.74
CA LYS A 540 -2.48 3.27 -34.99
C LYS A 540 -2.18 2.83 -36.43
N ASP A 541 -2.40 3.71 -37.42
CA ASP A 541 -2.19 3.40 -38.84
C ASP A 541 -0.92 4.03 -39.44
N LEU A 542 -0.12 4.71 -38.60
CA LEU A 542 1.03 5.48 -39.05
C LEU A 542 2.37 4.82 -38.71
N VAL A 543 2.39 3.82 -37.85
CA VAL A 543 3.61 3.20 -37.33
C VAL A 543 3.53 1.69 -37.48
N THR A 544 4.62 1.09 -37.95
CA THR A 544 4.76 -0.37 -38.05
C THR A 544 5.62 -0.92 -36.90
N GLU A 545 5.47 -2.23 -36.62
CA GLU A 545 6.32 -2.93 -35.64
C GLU A 545 7.80 -2.75 -35.95
N GLN A 546 8.17 -2.88 -37.24
CA GLN A 546 9.55 -2.65 -37.69
C GLN A 546 10.00 -1.21 -37.45
N GLY A 547 9.13 -0.22 -37.63
CA GLY A 547 9.45 1.18 -37.36
C GLY A 547 9.79 1.43 -35.89
N ILE A 548 9.10 0.75 -34.96
CA ILE A 548 9.43 0.79 -33.52
C ILE A 548 10.80 0.15 -33.26
N VAL A 549 11.09 -1.01 -33.88
CA VAL A 549 12.39 -1.67 -33.76
C VAL A 549 13.52 -0.77 -34.25
N ASP A 550 13.34 -0.12 -35.41
CA ASP A 550 14.36 0.74 -36.02
C ASP A 550 14.59 1.98 -35.15
N TRP A 551 13.52 2.59 -34.63
CA TRP A 551 13.65 3.68 -33.67
C TRP A 551 14.41 3.24 -32.40
N CYS A 552 14.12 2.04 -31.87
CA CYS A 552 14.83 1.49 -30.72
C CYS A 552 16.32 1.30 -31.01
N ARG A 553 16.70 0.87 -32.23
CA ARG A 553 18.12 0.74 -32.63
C ARG A 553 18.89 2.05 -32.62
N GLU A 554 18.20 3.15 -32.89
CA GLU A 554 18.82 4.48 -32.89
C GLU A 554 18.96 5.04 -31.47
N ASN A 555 18.11 4.57 -30.52
CA ASN A 555 17.96 5.20 -29.20
C ASN A 555 18.45 4.35 -28.03
N MET A 556 18.86 3.09 -28.25
CA MET A 556 19.38 2.22 -27.19
C MET A 556 20.44 1.24 -27.66
N ALA A 557 21.20 0.67 -26.74
CA ALA A 557 22.23 -0.32 -27.05
C ALA A 557 21.64 -1.55 -27.75
N VAL A 558 22.34 -2.08 -28.74
CA VAL A 558 21.88 -3.14 -29.64
C VAL A 558 21.37 -4.39 -28.94
N TYR A 559 21.95 -4.77 -27.79
CA TYR A 559 21.52 -5.92 -27.02
C TYR A 559 20.19 -5.71 -26.28
N LYS A 560 19.76 -4.44 -26.07
CA LYS A 560 18.50 -4.05 -25.43
C LYS A 560 17.34 -3.92 -26.43
N VAL A 561 17.64 -3.78 -27.72
CA VAL A 561 16.64 -3.55 -28.76
C VAL A 561 15.66 -4.71 -28.83
N PRO A 562 14.34 -4.47 -28.69
CA PRO A 562 13.33 -5.50 -28.94
C PRO A 562 13.46 -6.07 -30.35
N ARG A 563 13.54 -7.39 -30.47
CA ARG A 563 13.59 -8.05 -31.76
C ARG A 563 12.21 -8.38 -32.31
N VAL A 564 11.26 -8.49 -31.40
CA VAL A 564 9.86 -8.70 -31.68
C VAL A 564 9.07 -7.55 -31.05
N VAL A 565 8.26 -6.89 -31.83
CA VAL A 565 7.26 -5.93 -31.35
C VAL A 565 5.89 -6.47 -31.70
N GLN A 566 4.97 -6.42 -30.77
CA GLN A 566 3.57 -6.85 -30.97
C GLN A 566 2.64 -5.72 -30.52
N PHE A 567 1.78 -5.27 -31.43
CA PHE A 567 0.74 -4.31 -31.09
C PHE A 567 -0.49 -4.99 -30.50
N VAL A 568 -1.00 -4.40 -29.42
CA VAL A 568 -2.24 -4.84 -28.74
C VAL A 568 -3.13 -3.63 -28.44
N ASP A 569 -4.43 -3.88 -28.25
CA ASP A 569 -5.38 -2.80 -27.92
C ASP A 569 -5.28 -2.37 -26.45
N ALA A 570 -4.89 -3.27 -25.54
CA ALA A 570 -4.68 -2.98 -24.12
C ALA A 570 -3.71 -4.00 -23.50
N LEU A 571 -2.93 -3.55 -22.52
CA LEU A 571 -2.13 -4.43 -21.67
C LEU A 571 -3.00 -5.00 -20.53
N PRO A 572 -2.80 -6.27 -20.11
CA PRO A 572 -3.47 -6.83 -18.96
C PRO A 572 -3.03 -6.09 -17.69
N LYS A 573 -4.00 -5.67 -16.87
CA LYS A 573 -3.75 -4.92 -15.64
C LYS A 573 -4.39 -5.58 -14.42
N SER A 574 -3.73 -5.51 -13.29
CA SER A 574 -4.30 -5.91 -12.00
C SER A 574 -5.39 -4.92 -11.56
N GLY A 575 -6.19 -5.30 -10.55
CA GLY A 575 -7.17 -4.42 -9.95
C GLY A 575 -6.62 -3.11 -9.34
N ALA A 576 -5.31 -3.04 -9.12
CA ALA A 576 -4.60 -1.84 -8.72
C ALA A 576 -4.02 -1.03 -9.91
N GLY A 577 -4.41 -1.35 -11.16
CA GLY A 577 -3.96 -0.68 -12.38
C GLY A 577 -2.54 -1.03 -12.84
N LYS A 578 -1.88 -1.99 -12.20
CA LYS A 578 -0.51 -2.41 -12.52
C LYS A 578 -0.49 -3.42 -13.66
N VAL A 579 0.39 -3.22 -14.66
CA VAL A 579 0.56 -4.16 -15.78
C VAL A 579 0.96 -5.54 -15.28
N MET A 580 0.23 -6.56 -15.71
CA MET A 580 0.46 -7.97 -15.36
C MET A 580 1.42 -8.61 -16.39
N TRP A 581 2.68 -8.17 -16.38
CA TRP A 581 3.71 -8.62 -17.33
C TRP A 581 3.85 -10.16 -17.37
N ARG A 582 3.58 -10.82 -16.23
CA ARG A 582 3.68 -12.27 -16.13
C ARG A 582 2.64 -12.99 -16.99
N THR A 583 1.42 -12.50 -17.04
CA THR A 583 0.38 -13.03 -17.92
C THR A 583 0.81 -12.97 -19.39
N LEU A 584 1.52 -11.88 -19.76
CA LEU A 584 2.11 -11.78 -21.11
C LEU A 584 3.28 -12.75 -21.29
N GLN A 585 4.13 -12.91 -20.28
CA GLN A 585 5.27 -13.82 -20.31
C GLN A 585 4.82 -15.30 -20.40
N GLU A 586 3.79 -15.69 -19.65
CA GLU A 586 3.24 -17.06 -19.65
C GLU A 586 2.58 -17.38 -20.98
N ALA A 587 1.86 -16.42 -21.59
CA ALA A 587 1.28 -16.58 -22.92
C ALA A 587 2.31 -16.69 -24.04
N GLU A 588 3.55 -16.21 -23.84
CA GLU A 588 4.63 -16.34 -24.81
C GLU A 588 5.32 -17.71 -24.77
N GLY A 589 5.27 -18.39 -23.63
CA GLY A 589 5.88 -19.71 -23.43
C GLY A 589 4.98 -20.89 -23.78
N THR A 590 3.73 -20.63 -24.20
CA THR A 590 2.75 -21.62 -24.70
C THR A 590 2.67 -21.58 -26.22
#